data_f86ebe76968be192c64473f91e3538ae
#
_entry.id   f86ebe76968be192c64473f91e3538ae
#
_cell.length_a   1.000
_cell.length_b   1.000
_cell.length_c   1.000
_cell.angle_alpha   90.00
_cell.angle_beta   90.00
_cell.angle_gamma   90.00
#
_symmetry.space_group_name_H-M   'P 1'
#
loop_
_entity.id
_entity.type
_entity.pdbx_description
1 polymer ?
#
loop_
_entity_poly.entity_id
_entity_poly.type
_entity_poly.pdbx_seq_one_letter_code
_entity_poly.pdbx_strand_id
1 'polypeptide(L)'
;MTAVFLTSSPTGPLDGSRPVDGLDEINGFVVNLKKYWKEKSRCLMITASPEGYPENDEMTSFFAGAVEKSGLSISCFDLWDARTTDFSEEVLHSYDVIFLGGGHVPTQNTFFCQIGLREKIQDFNGIIIGISAGTMNSADVVYAQPELPGESEDPEYQRYLRGLDLTKTMILPHYQMVKDSMLDGKRLYEDITYPDSMGKEFLVLPDGSYLMSIDGKETVCGEAWLLKNGTLRAIV
;
A
#
# COMPACT_ATOMS: atom_id res chain seq x y z
N MET A 1 -11.82 -16.91 0.90
CA MET A 1 -11.87 -15.87 -0.16
C MET A 1 -11.11 -14.65 0.34
N THR A 2 -10.10 -14.25 -0.37
CA THR A 2 -9.29 -13.07 -0.02
C THR A 2 -9.60 -11.94 -1.00
N ALA A 3 -9.94 -10.78 -0.47
CA ALA A 3 -10.16 -9.55 -1.23
C ALA A 3 -9.01 -8.58 -0.94
N VAL A 4 -8.21 -8.25 -1.96
CA VAL A 4 -7.06 -7.37 -1.84
C VAL A 4 -7.34 -6.06 -2.56
N PHE A 5 -7.10 -4.94 -1.87
CA PHE A 5 -7.25 -3.58 -2.38
C PHE A 5 -5.93 -2.84 -2.23
N LEU A 6 -5.21 -2.62 -3.31
CA LEU A 6 -3.91 -1.98 -3.32
C LEU A 6 -4.07 -0.54 -3.79
N THR A 7 -4.11 0.38 -2.82
CA THR A 7 -4.45 1.78 -3.03
C THR A 7 -3.22 2.67 -3.07
N SER A 8 -3.31 3.78 -3.78
CA SER A 8 -2.39 4.90 -3.61
C SER A 8 -2.67 5.59 -2.26
N SER A 9 -3.82 6.23 -2.13
CA SER A 9 -4.33 6.77 -0.87
C SER A 9 -5.82 6.44 -0.73
N PRO A 10 -6.24 5.70 0.32
CA PRO A 10 -7.64 5.32 0.50
C PRO A 10 -8.48 6.42 1.17
N THR A 11 -7.89 7.53 1.58
CA THR A 11 -8.56 8.66 2.25
C THR A 11 -8.51 9.94 1.42
N GLY A 12 -8.30 9.82 0.11
CA GLY A 12 -8.23 10.92 -0.83
C GLY A 12 -6.81 11.43 -1.08
N PRO A 13 -6.66 12.46 -1.93
CA PRO A 13 -5.37 13.01 -2.30
C PRO A 13 -4.62 13.59 -1.11
N LEU A 14 -3.34 13.22 -0.95
CA LEU A 14 -2.50 13.68 0.15
C LEU A 14 -2.16 15.18 0.05
N ASP A 15 -2.25 15.77 -1.13
CA ASP A 15 -2.06 17.21 -1.36
C ASP A 15 -3.23 18.08 -0.89
N GLY A 16 -4.30 17.46 -0.39
CA GLY A 16 -5.50 18.14 0.09
C GLY A 16 -6.35 18.79 -1.01
N SER A 17 -6.07 18.51 -2.28
CA SER A 17 -6.81 19.09 -3.42
C SER A 17 -8.30 18.73 -3.41
N ARG A 18 -8.66 17.62 -2.77
CA ARG A 18 -10.05 17.18 -2.56
C ARG A 18 -10.20 16.63 -1.14
N PRO A 19 -10.84 17.39 -0.23
CA PRO A 19 -11.13 16.91 1.12
C PRO A 19 -12.04 15.67 1.08
N VAL A 20 -11.70 14.66 1.88
CA VAL A 20 -12.49 13.44 2.05
C VAL A 20 -12.77 13.24 3.53
N ASP A 21 -14.04 13.02 3.89
CA ASP A 21 -14.43 12.69 5.27
C ASP A 21 -14.71 11.18 5.38
N GLY A 22 -13.69 10.44 5.78
CA GLY A 22 -13.70 8.99 5.82
C GLY A 22 -12.81 8.36 4.74
N LEU A 23 -13.19 7.20 4.24
CA LEU A 23 -12.56 6.56 3.08
C LEU A 23 -13.07 7.19 1.78
N ASP A 24 -12.22 7.25 0.79
CA ASP A 24 -12.56 7.84 -0.51
C ASP A 24 -13.59 6.98 -1.26
N GLU A 25 -14.70 7.59 -1.67
CA GLU A 25 -15.76 6.89 -2.41
C GLU A 25 -15.50 6.84 -3.93
N ILE A 26 -14.47 7.58 -4.42
CA ILE A 26 -14.16 7.64 -5.85
C ILE A 26 -13.85 6.24 -6.40
N ASN A 27 -14.17 6.02 -7.65
CA ASN A 27 -13.94 4.75 -8.35
C ASN A 27 -14.60 3.53 -7.65
N GLY A 28 -15.61 3.79 -6.79
CA GLY A 28 -16.38 2.77 -6.11
C GLY A 28 -15.63 2.05 -4.98
N PHE A 29 -14.58 2.64 -4.42
CA PHE A 29 -13.73 1.99 -3.41
C PHE A 29 -14.55 1.51 -2.20
N VAL A 30 -15.30 2.40 -1.54
CA VAL A 30 -16.14 2.05 -0.38
C VAL A 30 -17.24 1.05 -0.76
N VAL A 31 -17.85 1.21 -1.95
CA VAL A 31 -18.87 0.29 -2.47
C VAL A 31 -18.29 -1.12 -2.66
N ASN A 32 -17.08 -1.22 -3.19
CA ASN A 32 -16.41 -2.50 -3.37
C ASN A 32 -15.97 -3.13 -2.04
N LEU A 33 -15.47 -2.35 -1.09
CA LEU A 33 -15.17 -2.83 0.27
C LEU A 33 -16.41 -3.41 0.97
N LYS A 34 -17.55 -2.72 0.90
CA LYS A 34 -18.80 -3.14 1.53
C LYS A 34 -19.28 -4.54 1.08
N LYS A 35 -18.88 -5.00 -0.11
CA LYS A 35 -19.25 -6.36 -0.58
C LYS A 35 -18.60 -7.49 0.23
N TYR A 36 -17.45 -7.19 0.85
CA TYR A 36 -16.63 -8.17 1.58
C TYR A 36 -16.52 -7.87 3.06
N TRP A 37 -16.94 -6.67 3.49
CA TRP A 37 -16.86 -6.22 4.88
C TRP A 37 -17.87 -6.94 5.75
N LYS A 38 -17.44 -7.48 6.88
CA LYS A 38 -18.32 -8.13 7.85
C LYS A 38 -18.83 -7.12 8.87
N GLU A 39 -19.98 -7.39 9.46
CA GLU A 39 -20.48 -6.61 10.58
C GLU A 39 -19.52 -6.76 11.77
N LYS A 40 -19.13 -5.63 12.40
CA LYS A 40 -18.21 -5.59 13.53
C LYS A 40 -16.84 -6.23 13.23
N SER A 41 -16.30 -5.95 12.03
CA SER A 41 -14.98 -6.47 11.64
C SER A 41 -13.89 -6.13 12.65
N ARG A 42 -13.00 -7.08 12.88
CA ARG A 42 -11.73 -6.86 13.58
C ARG A 42 -10.71 -6.40 12.56
N CYS A 43 -10.14 -5.21 12.77
CA CYS A 43 -9.16 -4.61 11.91
C CYS A 43 -7.78 -4.60 12.55
N LEU A 44 -6.75 -4.78 11.73
CA LEU A 44 -5.35 -4.70 12.12
C LEU A 44 -4.62 -3.75 11.19
N MET A 45 -3.90 -2.78 11.71
CA MET A 45 -2.88 -2.00 10.99
C MET A 45 -1.51 -2.64 11.21
N ILE A 46 -0.76 -2.89 10.12
CA ILE A 46 0.65 -3.25 10.19
C ILE A 46 1.44 -2.07 9.66
N THR A 47 2.25 -1.46 10.51
CA THR A 47 2.93 -0.19 10.22
C THR A 47 4.07 -0.32 9.21
N ALA A 48 4.45 0.83 8.59
CA ALA A 48 5.67 0.97 7.81
C ALA A 48 6.86 1.46 8.64
N SER A 49 6.62 2.02 9.83
CA SER A 49 7.64 2.57 10.72
C SER A 49 7.55 1.89 12.09
N PRO A 50 8.16 0.71 12.29
CA PRO A 50 7.91 -0.11 13.48
C PRO A 50 8.22 0.58 14.82
N GLU A 51 9.12 1.56 14.84
CA GLU A 51 9.49 2.32 16.05
C GLU A 51 8.85 3.72 16.11
N GLY A 52 8.05 4.12 15.13
CA GLY A 52 7.37 5.41 15.06
C GLY A 52 6.08 5.42 15.89
N TYR A 53 6.16 5.20 17.19
CA TYR A 53 5.01 4.90 18.04
C TYR A 53 3.93 5.97 18.07
N PRO A 54 4.23 7.29 18.26
CA PRO A 54 3.19 8.32 18.27
C PRO A 54 2.45 8.41 16.92
N GLU A 55 3.19 8.41 15.82
CA GLU A 55 2.67 8.49 14.46
C GLU A 55 1.86 7.24 14.10
N ASN A 56 2.29 6.06 14.58
CA ASN A 56 1.57 4.80 14.38
C ASN A 56 0.23 4.82 15.12
N ASP A 57 0.18 5.32 16.36
CA ASP A 57 -1.04 5.43 17.15
C ASP A 57 -2.03 6.44 16.52
N GLU A 58 -1.52 7.59 16.04
CA GLU A 58 -2.31 8.60 15.34
C GLU A 58 -2.87 8.04 14.02
N MET A 59 -2.05 7.38 13.22
CA MET A 59 -2.47 6.78 11.96
C MET A 59 -3.53 5.71 12.18
N THR A 60 -3.34 4.84 13.17
CA THR A 60 -4.31 3.78 13.53
C THR A 60 -5.65 4.40 13.94
N SER A 61 -5.63 5.42 14.78
CA SER A 61 -6.83 6.15 15.22
C SER A 61 -7.52 6.86 14.06
N PHE A 62 -6.74 7.48 13.17
CA PHE A 62 -7.26 8.14 11.97
C PHE A 62 -7.99 7.16 11.05
N PHE A 63 -7.38 6.00 10.75
CA PHE A 63 -8.01 5.00 9.88
C PHE A 63 -9.21 4.34 10.53
N ALA A 64 -9.20 4.10 11.85
CA ALA A 64 -10.38 3.62 12.57
C ALA A 64 -11.57 4.60 12.39
N GLY A 65 -11.34 5.89 12.60
CA GLY A 65 -12.35 6.93 12.38
C GLY A 65 -12.80 7.04 10.93
N ALA A 66 -11.88 6.92 9.96
CA ALA A 66 -12.21 6.98 8.53
C ALA A 66 -13.09 5.80 8.09
N VAL A 67 -12.82 4.61 8.60
CA VAL A 67 -13.61 3.39 8.36
C VAL A 67 -15.03 3.55 8.91
N GLU A 68 -15.16 4.01 10.16
CA GLU A 68 -16.48 4.21 10.80
C GLU A 68 -17.30 5.28 10.08
N LYS A 69 -16.70 6.42 9.72
CA LYS A 69 -17.35 7.49 8.94
C LYS A 69 -17.85 7.02 7.58
N SER A 70 -17.19 6.01 7.00
CA SER A 70 -17.62 5.39 5.73
C SER A 70 -18.78 4.39 5.90
N GLY A 71 -19.27 4.22 7.13
CA GLY A 71 -20.36 3.30 7.45
C GLY A 71 -19.93 1.83 7.42
N LEU A 72 -18.65 1.56 7.73
CA LEU A 72 -18.07 0.24 7.90
C LEU A 72 -17.91 -0.02 9.39
N SER A 73 -18.65 -0.99 9.94
CA SER A 73 -18.62 -1.25 11.38
C SER A 73 -17.40 -2.06 11.80
N ILE A 74 -16.75 -1.64 12.88
CA ILE A 74 -15.62 -2.32 13.47
C ILE A 74 -15.89 -2.71 14.92
N SER A 75 -15.23 -3.75 15.41
CA SER A 75 -15.23 -4.15 16.82
C SER A 75 -13.91 -3.77 17.51
N CYS A 76 -12.81 -3.79 16.79
CA CYS A 76 -11.52 -3.27 17.22
C CYS A 76 -10.70 -2.83 16.00
N PHE A 77 -9.70 -2.00 16.26
CA PHE A 77 -8.69 -1.59 15.28
C PHE A 77 -7.33 -1.62 16.00
N ASP A 78 -6.63 -2.74 15.84
CA ASP A 78 -5.37 -3.02 16.53
C ASP A 78 -4.18 -2.60 15.66
N LEU A 79 -3.00 -2.54 16.26
CA LEU A 79 -1.75 -2.12 15.61
C LEU A 79 -0.66 -3.16 15.84
N TRP A 80 0.05 -3.53 14.78
CA TRP A 80 1.33 -4.23 14.84
C TRP A 80 2.47 -3.27 14.52
N ASP A 81 3.34 -3.08 15.52
CA ASP A 81 4.61 -2.37 15.44
C ASP A 81 5.65 -3.04 16.36
N ALA A 82 6.80 -2.42 16.64
CA ALA A 82 7.84 -3.02 17.45
C ALA A 82 7.44 -3.28 18.92
N ARG A 83 6.31 -2.74 19.38
CA ARG A 83 5.74 -3.04 20.72
C ARG A 83 4.98 -4.37 20.77
N THR A 84 4.62 -4.91 19.60
CA THR A 84 3.86 -6.16 19.52
C THR A 84 4.72 -7.34 19.94
N THR A 85 4.18 -8.20 20.78
CA THR A 85 4.89 -9.36 21.31
C THR A 85 4.51 -10.68 20.65
N ASP A 86 3.38 -10.72 19.94
CA ASP A 86 2.89 -11.94 19.28
C ASP A 86 2.51 -11.62 17.81
N PHE A 87 3.36 -12.04 16.89
CA PHE A 87 3.17 -11.97 15.45
C PHE A 87 2.78 -13.34 14.85
N SER A 88 2.13 -14.19 15.62
CA SER A 88 1.74 -15.53 15.14
C SER A 88 0.71 -15.45 14.01
N GLU A 89 0.70 -16.48 13.18
CA GLU A 89 -0.30 -16.65 12.13
C GLU A 89 -1.71 -16.78 12.72
N GLU A 90 -1.85 -17.44 13.88
CA GLU A 90 -3.12 -17.57 14.58
C GLU A 90 -3.70 -16.19 14.96
N VAL A 91 -2.87 -15.30 15.50
CA VAL A 91 -3.31 -13.94 15.83
C VAL A 91 -3.64 -13.16 14.56
N LEU A 92 -2.80 -13.24 13.51
CA LEU A 92 -3.07 -12.59 12.23
C LEU A 92 -4.42 -13.02 11.64
N HIS A 93 -4.69 -14.33 11.62
CA HIS A 93 -5.92 -14.90 11.05
C HIS A 93 -7.16 -14.69 11.94
N SER A 94 -7.00 -14.14 13.14
CA SER A 94 -8.14 -13.73 13.99
C SER A 94 -8.78 -12.41 13.56
N TYR A 95 -8.14 -11.65 12.66
CA TYR A 95 -8.68 -10.42 12.07
C TYR A 95 -9.51 -10.69 10.82
N ASP A 96 -10.39 -9.75 10.48
CA ASP A 96 -11.20 -9.77 9.26
C ASP A 96 -10.60 -8.86 8.19
N VAL A 97 -9.87 -7.82 8.61
CA VAL A 97 -9.30 -6.80 7.73
C VAL A 97 -7.87 -6.46 8.17
N ILE A 98 -6.93 -6.51 7.24
CA ILE A 98 -5.54 -6.11 7.45
C ILE A 98 -5.26 -4.86 6.61
N PHE A 99 -4.79 -3.80 7.26
CA PHE A 99 -4.25 -2.61 6.62
C PHE A 99 -2.72 -2.69 6.63
N LEU A 100 -2.11 -2.62 5.46
CA LEU A 100 -0.66 -2.49 5.30
C LEU A 100 -0.37 -0.99 5.15
N GLY A 101 0.21 -0.38 6.17
CA GLY A 101 0.36 1.06 6.31
C GLY A 101 1.25 1.71 5.24
N GLY A 102 1.12 3.02 5.08
CA GLY A 102 2.02 3.83 4.25
C GLY A 102 3.28 4.24 5.01
N GLY A 103 4.34 4.59 4.27
CA GLY A 103 5.63 5.07 4.79
C GLY A 103 6.78 4.67 3.89
N HIS A 104 7.98 4.50 4.42
CA HIS A 104 9.18 4.16 3.66
C HIS A 104 9.21 2.68 3.27
N VAL A 105 9.28 2.40 1.97
CA VAL A 105 9.16 1.03 1.41
C VAL A 105 10.21 0.06 1.95
N PRO A 106 11.53 0.37 1.94
CA PRO A 106 12.54 -0.55 2.46
C PRO A 106 12.41 -0.83 3.97
N THR A 107 12.06 0.19 4.76
CA THR A 107 11.86 0.03 6.21
C THR A 107 10.71 -0.92 6.51
N GLN A 108 9.58 -0.73 5.84
CA GLN A 108 8.42 -1.63 5.97
C GLN A 108 8.74 -3.04 5.49
N ASN A 109 9.44 -3.18 4.36
CA ASN A 109 9.84 -4.49 3.83
C ASN A 109 10.69 -5.26 4.84
N THR A 110 11.66 -4.58 5.46
CA THR A 110 12.49 -5.16 6.52
C THR A 110 11.64 -5.65 7.70
N PHE A 111 10.68 -4.84 8.15
CA PHE A 111 9.78 -5.22 9.23
C PHE A 111 8.90 -6.42 8.84
N PHE A 112 8.34 -6.44 7.64
CA PHE A 112 7.56 -7.57 7.14
C PHE A 112 8.37 -8.87 7.08
N CYS A 113 9.65 -8.78 6.67
CA CYS A 113 10.57 -9.92 6.70
C CYS A 113 10.85 -10.40 8.14
N GLN A 114 11.10 -9.47 9.07
CA GLN A 114 11.39 -9.79 10.49
C GLN A 114 10.25 -10.54 11.15
N ILE A 115 9.01 -10.17 10.89
CA ILE A 115 7.82 -10.82 11.46
C ILE A 115 7.34 -12.03 10.64
N GLY A 116 8.00 -12.35 9.52
CA GLY A 116 7.63 -13.46 8.63
C GLY A 116 6.24 -13.28 8.00
N LEU A 117 5.86 -12.02 7.67
CA LEU A 117 4.50 -11.71 7.23
C LEU A 117 4.15 -12.39 5.90
N ARG A 118 5.12 -12.50 4.96
CA ARG A 118 4.88 -13.11 3.65
C ARG A 118 4.25 -14.50 3.74
N GLU A 119 4.81 -15.34 4.57
CA GLU A 119 4.35 -16.73 4.72
C GLU A 119 3.00 -16.78 5.45
N LYS A 120 2.80 -15.96 6.46
CA LYS A 120 1.59 -15.93 7.29
C LYS A 120 0.36 -15.36 6.59
N ILE A 121 0.55 -14.45 5.62
CA ILE A 121 -0.56 -13.74 4.97
C ILE A 121 -1.15 -14.50 3.77
N GLN A 122 -0.46 -15.54 3.25
CA GLN A 122 -0.90 -16.26 2.04
C GLN A 122 -2.26 -16.93 2.19
N ASP A 123 -2.53 -17.54 3.33
CA ASP A 123 -3.79 -18.25 3.60
C ASP A 123 -4.80 -17.36 4.37
N PHE A 124 -4.54 -16.06 4.48
CA PHE A 124 -5.45 -15.13 5.14
C PHE A 124 -6.79 -15.07 4.40
N ASN A 125 -7.88 -15.19 5.15
CA ASN A 125 -9.25 -15.18 4.62
C ASN A 125 -10.02 -13.95 5.09
N GLY A 126 -9.93 -12.87 4.33
CA GLY A 126 -10.51 -11.58 4.69
C GLY A 126 -10.17 -10.49 3.67
N ILE A 127 -10.10 -9.27 4.14
CA ILE A 127 -9.76 -8.10 3.32
C ILE A 127 -8.33 -7.66 3.65
N ILE A 128 -7.53 -7.41 2.62
CA ILE A 128 -6.22 -6.77 2.74
C ILE A 128 -6.29 -5.43 2.01
N ILE A 129 -5.89 -4.35 2.69
CA ILE A 129 -5.85 -3.00 2.14
C ILE A 129 -4.41 -2.50 2.20
N GLY A 130 -3.75 -2.40 1.06
CA GLY A 130 -2.45 -1.77 0.93
C GLY A 130 -2.59 -0.25 0.78
N ILE A 131 -1.74 0.50 1.46
CA ILE A 131 -1.69 1.95 1.43
C ILE A 131 -0.27 2.37 1.05
N SER A 132 -0.07 3.04 -0.10
CA SER A 132 1.25 3.58 -0.49
C SER A 132 2.36 2.51 -0.42
N ALA A 133 3.30 2.61 0.54
CA ALA A 133 4.34 1.62 0.76
C ALA A 133 3.79 0.20 0.96
N GLY A 134 2.67 0.04 1.69
CA GLY A 134 1.99 -1.24 1.87
C GLY A 134 1.45 -1.83 0.58
N THR A 135 1.02 -0.97 -0.35
CA THR A 135 0.66 -1.37 -1.72
C THR A 135 1.88 -1.86 -2.49
N MET A 136 3.00 -1.12 -2.43
CA MET A 136 4.23 -1.51 -3.11
C MET A 136 4.79 -2.83 -2.57
N ASN A 137 4.84 -2.99 -1.25
CA ASN A 137 5.31 -4.21 -0.58
C ASN A 137 4.37 -5.42 -0.75
N SER A 138 3.14 -5.23 -1.24
CA SER A 138 2.21 -6.31 -1.56
C SER A 138 2.64 -7.13 -2.78
N ALA A 139 3.48 -6.59 -3.66
CA ALA A 139 3.98 -7.29 -4.84
C ALA A 139 4.92 -8.46 -4.47
N ASP A 140 5.06 -9.44 -5.36
CA ASP A 140 6.08 -10.50 -5.24
C ASP A 140 7.50 -9.92 -5.36
N VAL A 141 7.69 -9.09 -6.39
CA VAL A 141 8.88 -8.24 -6.56
C VAL A 141 8.45 -6.80 -6.33
N VAL A 142 9.04 -6.17 -5.34
CA VAL A 142 8.79 -4.77 -4.99
C VAL A 142 9.80 -3.89 -5.70
N TYR A 143 9.36 -2.85 -6.39
CA TYR A 143 10.25 -1.78 -6.79
C TYR A 143 10.28 -0.72 -5.69
N ALA A 144 11.36 -0.69 -4.93
CA ALA A 144 11.62 0.34 -3.93
C ALA A 144 12.14 1.60 -4.66
N GLN A 145 11.22 2.44 -5.14
CA GLN A 145 11.57 3.74 -5.71
C GLN A 145 12.29 4.56 -4.63
N PRO A 146 13.47 5.15 -4.92
CA PRO A 146 14.13 6.02 -3.97
C PRO A 146 13.26 7.21 -3.59
N GLU A 147 13.22 7.54 -2.31
CA GLU A 147 12.43 8.67 -1.81
C GLU A 147 13.18 9.53 -0.77
N LEU A 148 14.19 8.99 -0.10
CA LEU A 148 14.97 9.72 0.88
C LEU A 148 16.27 10.27 0.28
N PRO A 149 16.76 11.44 0.75
CA PRO A 149 18.01 12.01 0.28
C PRO A 149 19.17 11.03 0.36
N GLY A 150 19.90 10.89 -0.73
CA GLY A 150 21.05 9.99 -0.87
C GLY A 150 20.72 8.62 -1.46
N GLU A 151 19.48 8.16 -1.39
CA GLU A 151 19.11 6.81 -1.87
C GLU A 151 19.29 6.63 -3.38
N SER A 152 19.13 7.70 -4.16
CA SER A 152 19.30 7.61 -5.61
C SER A 152 20.78 7.48 -6.03
N GLU A 153 21.70 7.82 -5.14
CA GLU A 153 23.14 7.84 -5.36
C GLU A 153 23.89 6.71 -4.65
N ASP A 154 23.24 6.07 -3.67
CA ASP A 154 23.81 4.96 -2.93
C ASP A 154 23.90 3.71 -3.81
N PRO A 155 25.14 3.21 -4.12
CA PRO A 155 25.32 2.01 -4.93
C PRO A 155 24.82 0.74 -4.24
N GLU A 156 24.64 0.76 -2.92
CA GLU A 156 24.13 -0.37 -2.14
C GLU A 156 22.61 -0.35 -1.99
N TYR A 157 21.94 0.72 -2.44
CA TYR A 157 20.48 0.82 -2.37
C TYR A 157 19.80 -0.23 -3.25
N GLN A 158 19.01 -1.08 -2.63
CA GLN A 158 18.33 -2.17 -3.30
C GLN A 158 17.01 -1.70 -3.93
N ARG A 159 17.04 -1.45 -5.24
CA ARG A 159 15.86 -1.05 -6.03
C ARG A 159 14.75 -2.10 -6.06
N TYR A 160 15.10 -3.37 -5.90
CA TYR A 160 14.16 -4.46 -6.00
C TYR A 160 14.26 -5.36 -4.77
N LEU A 161 13.14 -5.55 -4.10
CA LEU A 161 13.03 -6.32 -2.87
C LEU A 161 12.06 -7.49 -3.06
N ARG A 162 12.12 -8.47 -2.17
CA ARG A 162 11.11 -9.53 -2.09
C ARG A 162 9.94 -9.03 -1.25
N GLY A 163 8.73 -8.99 -1.83
CA GLY A 163 7.54 -8.55 -1.12
C GLY A 163 6.62 -9.68 -0.66
N LEU A 164 5.35 -9.35 -0.42
CA LEU A 164 4.37 -10.25 0.19
C LEU A 164 3.74 -11.25 -0.78
N ASP A 165 3.91 -11.09 -2.10
CA ASP A 165 3.33 -11.98 -3.12
C ASP A 165 1.78 -12.03 -3.15
N LEU A 166 1.16 -10.91 -2.81
CA LEU A 166 -0.30 -10.73 -2.94
C LEU A 166 -0.70 -10.35 -4.38
N THR A 167 0.25 -9.87 -5.17
CA THR A 167 0.13 -9.55 -6.59
C THR A 167 1.47 -9.78 -7.31
N LYS A 168 1.43 -10.01 -8.63
CA LYS A 168 2.63 -9.98 -9.48
C LYS A 168 2.90 -8.60 -10.06
N THR A 169 1.99 -7.65 -9.86
CA THR A 169 2.04 -6.29 -10.40
C THR A 169 2.85 -5.39 -9.47
N MET A 170 3.94 -4.80 -9.97
CA MET A 170 4.67 -3.74 -9.28
C MET A 170 3.88 -2.44 -9.42
N ILE A 171 3.52 -1.81 -8.29
CA ILE A 171 2.68 -0.62 -8.27
C ILE A 171 3.50 0.59 -7.81
N LEU A 172 3.32 1.73 -8.50
CA LEU A 172 3.86 3.04 -8.12
C LEU A 172 2.67 3.95 -7.77
N PRO A 173 2.48 4.26 -6.48
CA PRO A 173 1.42 5.16 -6.01
C PRO A 173 1.75 6.65 -6.19
N HIS A 174 0.78 7.52 -5.89
CA HIS A 174 0.93 8.99 -5.78
C HIS A 174 1.43 9.69 -7.04
N TYR A 175 1.16 9.14 -8.23
CA TYR A 175 1.73 9.66 -9.48
C TYR A 175 1.57 11.19 -9.63
N GLN A 176 0.38 11.73 -9.35
CA GLN A 176 0.12 13.18 -9.48
C GLN A 176 1.01 14.04 -8.58
N MET A 177 1.48 13.49 -7.45
CA MET A 177 2.33 14.21 -6.49
C MET A 177 3.82 14.09 -6.83
N VAL A 178 4.24 12.89 -7.30
CA VAL A 178 5.67 12.58 -7.41
C VAL A 178 6.23 12.68 -8.82
N LYS A 179 5.36 12.79 -9.85
CA LYS A 179 5.80 12.83 -11.27
C LYS A 179 6.80 13.94 -11.60
N ASP A 180 6.67 15.10 -10.93
CA ASP A 180 7.53 16.26 -11.14
C ASP A 180 8.54 16.45 -9.99
N SER A 181 8.67 15.45 -9.10
CA SER A 181 9.58 15.53 -7.95
C SER A 181 11.04 15.39 -8.32
N MET A 182 11.89 16.02 -7.50
CA MET A 182 13.35 15.94 -7.62
C MET A 182 13.92 15.21 -6.40
N LEU A 183 14.89 14.32 -6.64
CA LEU A 183 15.64 13.63 -5.60
C LEU A 183 17.13 13.65 -5.96
N ASP A 184 17.99 14.11 -5.05
CA ASP A 184 19.44 14.19 -5.24
C ASP A 184 19.85 14.92 -6.53
N GLY A 185 19.09 15.96 -6.90
CA GLY A 185 19.33 16.73 -8.13
C GLY A 185 18.84 16.07 -9.43
N LYS A 186 18.19 14.90 -9.35
CA LYS A 186 17.63 14.14 -10.48
C LYS A 186 16.11 14.24 -10.49
N ARG A 187 15.48 14.21 -11.67
CA ARG A 187 14.03 14.07 -11.80
C ARG A 187 13.66 12.63 -11.44
N LEU A 188 12.75 12.47 -10.51
CA LEU A 188 12.42 11.14 -9.95
C LEU A 188 11.93 10.17 -11.02
N TYR A 189 11.10 10.64 -11.95
CA TYR A 189 10.57 9.78 -13.00
C TYR A 189 11.53 9.64 -14.17
N GLU A 190 11.97 10.74 -14.80
CA GLU A 190 12.73 10.69 -16.03
C GLU A 190 14.16 10.17 -15.86
N ASP A 191 14.81 10.57 -14.75
CA ASP A 191 16.23 10.27 -14.56
C ASP A 191 16.46 9.02 -13.69
N ILE A 192 15.45 8.54 -12.96
CA ILE A 192 15.53 7.36 -12.06
C ILE A 192 14.53 6.28 -12.50
N THR A 193 13.23 6.54 -12.41
CA THR A 193 12.21 5.51 -12.56
C THR A 193 12.09 4.98 -13.99
N TYR A 194 12.21 5.85 -15.01
CA TYR A 194 12.22 5.41 -16.41
C TYR A 194 13.38 4.49 -16.73
N PRO A 195 14.64 4.82 -16.38
CA PRO A 195 15.75 3.87 -16.50
C PRO A 195 15.52 2.55 -15.75
N ASP A 196 14.98 2.59 -14.53
CA ASP A 196 14.71 1.40 -13.72
C ASP A 196 13.61 0.52 -14.34
N SER A 197 12.75 1.07 -15.18
CA SER A 197 11.69 0.34 -15.88
C SER A 197 12.17 -0.51 -17.07
N MET A 198 13.46 -0.46 -17.42
CA MET A 198 14.00 -1.26 -18.52
C MET A 198 13.88 -2.77 -18.21
N GLY A 199 13.15 -3.49 -19.06
CA GLY A 199 12.83 -4.91 -18.84
C GLY A 199 11.83 -5.18 -17.72
N LYS A 200 11.20 -4.14 -17.19
CA LYS A 200 10.19 -4.19 -16.11
C LYS A 200 8.89 -3.49 -16.54
N GLU A 201 7.86 -3.72 -15.76
CA GLU A 201 6.55 -3.12 -15.96
C GLU A 201 5.98 -2.65 -14.62
N PHE A 202 5.60 -1.37 -14.54
CA PHE A 202 5.01 -0.78 -13.35
C PHE A 202 3.61 -0.27 -13.66
N LEU A 203 2.65 -0.62 -12.80
CA LEU A 203 1.33 0.00 -12.76
C LEU A 203 1.44 1.30 -11.95
N VAL A 204 1.20 2.43 -12.58
CA VAL A 204 1.31 3.76 -11.98
C VAL A 204 -0.09 4.27 -11.64
N LEU A 205 -0.32 4.57 -10.37
CA LEU A 205 -1.63 4.97 -9.84
C LEU A 205 -1.59 6.36 -9.22
N PRO A 206 -2.53 7.27 -9.56
CA PRO A 206 -2.78 8.48 -8.80
C PRO A 206 -3.60 8.17 -7.54
N ASP A 207 -3.70 9.14 -6.62
CA ASP A 207 -4.58 9.02 -5.46
C ASP A 207 -6.05 8.89 -5.89
N GLY A 208 -6.78 8.02 -5.20
CA GLY A 208 -8.14 7.63 -5.54
C GLY A 208 -8.25 6.44 -6.50
N SER A 209 -7.14 6.02 -7.13
CA SER A 209 -7.08 4.79 -7.92
C SER A 209 -6.52 3.63 -7.12
N TYR A 210 -6.89 2.42 -7.49
CA TYR A 210 -6.44 1.20 -6.81
C TYR A 210 -6.49 -0.03 -7.73
N LEU A 211 -5.69 -1.03 -7.39
CA LEU A 211 -5.78 -2.37 -7.94
C LEU A 211 -6.61 -3.24 -6.97
N MET A 212 -7.70 -3.81 -7.45
CA MET A 212 -8.51 -4.76 -6.70
C MET A 212 -8.22 -6.18 -7.21
N SER A 213 -7.91 -7.10 -6.30
CA SER A 213 -7.76 -8.52 -6.60
C SER A 213 -8.74 -9.35 -5.76
N ILE A 214 -9.59 -10.12 -6.43
CA ILE A 214 -10.53 -11.03 -5.78
C ILE A 214 -10.20 -12.44 -6.22
N ASP A 215 -9.79 -13.27 -5.26
CA ASP A 215 -9.34 -14.64 -5.52
C ASP A 215 -8.31 -14.70 -6.69
N GLY A 216 -7.37 -13.76 -6.72
CA GLY A 216 -6.30 -13.68 -7.72
C GLY A 216 -6.69 -13.03 -9.06
N LYS A 217 -7.96 -12.61 -9.24
CA LYS A 217 -8.37 -11.87 -10.43
C LYS A 217 -8.23 -10.37 -10.19
N GLU A 218 -7.30 -9.74 -10.89
CA GLU A 218 -7.00 -8.32 -10.78
C GLU A 218 -7.89 -7.44 -11.66
N THR A 219 -8.24 -6.27 -11.14
CA THR A 219 -9.00 -5.21 -11.83
C THR A 219 -8.47 -3.86 -11.37
N VAL A 220 -8.09 -3.01 -12.32
CA VAL A 220 -7.72 -1.61 -12.05
C VAL A 220 -9.00 -0.79 -11.96
N CYS A 221 -9.11 0.01 -10.88
CA CYS A 221 -10.23 0.90 -10.62
C CYS A 221 -9.73 2.35 -10.57
N GLY A 222 -10.18 3.17 -11.51
CA GLY A 222 -9.76 4.55 -11.68
C GLY A 222 -8.66 4.72 -12.71
N GLU A 223 -8.14 5.94 -12.83
CA GLU A 223 -7.06 6.27 -13.77
C GLU A 223 -5.79 5.48 -13.47
N ALA A 224 -5.11 5.02 -14.52
CA ALA A 224 -3.86 4.30 -14.39
C ALA A 224 -2.98 4.44 -15.62
N TRP A 225 -1.69 4.33 -15.41
CA TRP A 225 -0.69 4.27 -16.48
C TRP A 225 0.14 3.00 -16.34
N LEU A 226 0.67 2.56 -17.46
CA LEU A 226 1.66 1.51 -17.54
C LEU A 226 3.00 2.16 -17.90
N LEU A 227 3.99 2.01 -17.03
CA LEU A 227 5.37 2.38 -17.31
C LEU A 227 6.16 1.11 -17.66
N LYS A 228 6.70 1.09 -18.88
CA LYS A 228 7.49 -0.04 -19.39
C LYS A 228 8.57 0.44 -20.33
N ASN A 229 9.81 -0.02 -20.12
CA ASN A 229 10.96 0.32 -20.98
C ASN A 229 11.08 1.83 -21.21
N GLY A 230 11.00 2.63 -20.15
CA GLY A 230 11.11 4.09 -20.21
C GLY A 230 9.92 4.81 -20.86
N THR A 231 8.83 4.11 -21.14
CA THR A 231 7.64 4.70 -21.78
C THR A 231 6.42 4.57 -20.87
N LEU A 232 5.83 5.70 -20.56
CA LEU A 232 4.58 5.80 -19.80
C LEU A 232 3.39 5.97 -20.75
N ARG A 233 2.35 5.15 -20.56
CA ARG A 233 1.11 5.23 -21.35
C ARG A 233 -0.12 5.07 -20.45
N ALA A 234 -1.16 5.86 -20.69
CA ALA A 234 -2.45 5.65 -20.04
C ALA A 234 -3.07 4.30 -20.47
N ILE A 235 -3.69 3.59 -19.53
CA ILE A 235 -4.35 2.30 -19.80
C ILE A 235 -5.82 2.28 -19.41
N VAL A 236 -6.26 3.23 -18.57
CA VAL A 236 -7.66 3.46 -18.17
C VAL A 236 -7.90 4.96 -18.14
#